data_0e86adb4b52de0e3a8a3230b90cf0a3d
#
_entry.id   0e86adb4b52de0e3a8a3230b90cf0a3d
#
_cell.length_a   1.000
_cell.length_b   1.000
_cell.length_c   1.000
_cell.angle_alpha   90.00
_cell.angle_beta   90.00
_cell.angle_gamma   90.00
#
_symmetry.space_group_name_H-M   'P 1'
#
loop_
_entity.id
_entity.type
_entity.pdbx_description
1 polymer ?
#
loop_
_entity_poly.entity_id
_entity_poly.type
_entity_poly.pdbx_seq_one_letter_code
_entity_poly.pdbx_strand_id
1 'polypeptide(L)'
;MIRVGIAGAAGYTAGELIRVLISHPQVELRYLQSESHRGEPVGRVHRDLIYMNLKFSDLDLTDIDVLFLCMGHGMSAQFLERHPVPASVRIIDLSHDFRLKSNAGDFVYGLPELNRERIRGAWH
;
A
#
# COMPACT_ATOMS: atom_id res chain seq x y z
N MET A 1 8.47 -15.36 -0.39
CA MET A 1 8.07 -14.12 0.32
C MET A 1 7.26 -13.24 -0.62
N ILE A 2 6.23 -12.64 -0.10
CA ILE A 2 5.41 -11.67 -0.83
C ILE A 2 6.09 -10.30 -0.69
N ARG A 3 6.50 -9.73 -1.81
CA ARG A 3 7.17 -8.42 -1.84
C ARG A 3 6.14 -7.31 -1.85
N VAL A 4 6.21 -6.43 -0.87
CA VAL A 4 5.22 -5.39 -0.64
C VAL A 4 5.84 -4.00 -0.83
N GLY A 5 5.13 -3.16 -1.58
CA GLY A 5 5.39 -1.73 -1.66
C GLY A 5 4.23 -0.94 -1.06
N ILE A 6 4.53 0.15 -0.42
CA ILE A 6 3.54 1.06 0.17
C ILE A 6 3.76 2.45 -0.40
N ALA A 7 2.75 3.00 -1.06
CA ALA A 7 2.72 4.37 -1.49
C ALA A 7 2.05 5.24 -0.41
N GLY A 8 2.68 6.35 -0.05
CA GLY A 8 2.22 7.18 1.06
C GLY A 8 2.56 6.61 2.43
N ALA A 9 3.79 6.12 2.59
CA ALA A 9 4.20 5.36 3.78
C ALA A 9 4.38 6.19 5.05
N ALA A 10 4.38 7.51 4.96
CA ALA A 10 4.58 8.39 6.13
C ALA A 10 3.29 8.70 6.90
N GLY A 11 2.13 8.36 6.34
CA GLY A 11 0.84 8.65 6.97
C GLY A 11 0.52 7.70 8.15
N TYR A 12 -0.51 8.07 8.91
CA TYR A 12 -0.95 7.31 10.08
C TYR A 12 -1.39 5.90 9.71
N THR A 13 -2.22 5.75 8.68
CA THR A 13 -2.71 4.45 8.23
C THR A 13 -1.56 3.56 7.78
N ALA A 14 -0.58 4.12 7.09
CA ALA A 14 0.60 3.38 6.66
C ALA A 14 1.42 2.91 7.86
N GLY A 15 1.53 3.72 8.90
CA GLY A 15 2.22 3.31 10.14
C GLY A 15 1.58 2.08 10.77
N GLU A 16 0.26 2.05 10.86
CA GLU A 16 -0.46 0.88 11.37
C GLU A 16 -0.25 -0.34 10.47
N LEU A 17 -0.29 -0.15 9.16
CA LEU A 17 -0.05 -1.23 8.20
C LEU A 17 1.37 -1.80 8.33
N ILE A 18 2.38 -0.94 8.44
CA ILE A 18 3.76 -1.37 8.61
C ILE A 18 3.90 -2.25 9.86
N ARG A 19 3.30 -1.85 10.98
CA ARG A 19 3.35 -2.62 12.22
C ARG A 19 2.76 -4.02 12.06
N VAL A 20 1.68 -4.14 11.30
CA VAL A 20 1.07 -5.46 11.00
C VAL A 20 1.97 -6.28 10.09
N LEU A 21 2.47 -5.69 9.01
CA LEU A 21 3.23 -6.41 8.00
C LEU A 21 4.62 -6.83 8.45
N ILE A 22 5.25 -6.06 9.34
CA ILE A 22 6.60 -6.34 9.80
C ILE A 22 6.70 -7.66 10.54
N SER A 23 5.61 -8.10 11.15
CA SER A 23 5.51 -9.36 11.88
C SER A 23 4.95 -10.50 11.02
N HIS A 24 4.57 -10.22 9.79
CA HIS A 24 3.96 -11.24 8.92
C HIS A 24 5.04 -12.17 8.36
N PRO A 25 4.92 -13.49 8.56
CA PRO A 25 6.01 -14.42 8.21
C PRO A 25 6.28 -14.57 6.72
N GLN A 26 5.35 -14.18 5.86
CA GLN A 26 5.46 -14.34 4.42
C GLN A 26 5.62 -13.02 3.67
N VAL A 27 5.83 -11.91 4.37
CA VAL A 27 5.92 -10.57 3.79
C VAL A 27 7.32 -10.01 3.90
N GLU A 28 7.80 -9.44 2.81
CA GLU A 28 9.00 -8.61 2.76
C GLU A 28 8.59 -7.19 2.38
N LEU A 29 8.83 -6.22 3.26
CA LEU A 29 8.62 -4.80 2.97
C LEU A 29 9.77 -4.29 2.10
N ARG A 30 9.52 -4.11 0.81
CA ARG A 30 10.55 -3.72 -0.17
C ARG A 30 10.66 -2.21 -0.29
N TYR A 31 9.56 -1.51 -0.40
CA TYR A 31 9.54 -0.07 -0.66
C TYR A 31 8.50 0.61 0.22
N LEU A 32 8.92 1.67 0.88
CA LEU A 32 8.09 2.52 1.73
C LEU A 32 8.19 3.93 1.16
N GLN A 33 7.32 4.24 0.20
CA GLN A 33 7.43 5.47 -0.58
C GLN A 33 6.85 6.66 0.17
N SER A 34 7.62 7.73 0.25
CA SER A 34 7.16 9.04 0.73
C SER A 34 7.92 10.14 -0.02
N GLU A 35 7.20 11.08 -0.61
CA GLU A 35 7.84 12.20 -1.31
C GLU A 35 8.52 13.15 -0.33
N SER A 36 7.87 13.44 0.80
CA SER A 36 8.35 14.42 1.77
C SER A 36 9.46 13.90 2.69
N HIS A 37 9.59 12.57 2.84
CA HIS A 37 10.54 11.95 3.78
C HIS A 37 11.54 11.03 3.10
N ARG A 38 11.71 11.15 1.79
CA ARG A 38 12.60 10.29 1.02
C ARG A 38 14.00 10.22 1.65
N GLY A 39 14.50 8.99 1.83
CA GLY A 39 15.82 8.74 2.38
C GLY A 39 15.92 8.85 3.91
N GLU A 40 14.87 9.32 4.57
CA GLU A 40 14.84 9.40 6.02
C GLU A 40 14.49 8.05 6.66
N PRO A 41 14.99 7.79 7.88
CA PRO A 41 14.55 6.61 8.63
C PRO A 41 13.04 6.65 8.91
N VAL A 42 12.39 5.51 8.76
CA VAL A 42 10.95 5.38 9.05
C VAL A 42 10.65 5.70 10.52
N GLY A 43 11.56 5.39 11.42
CA GLY A 43 11.43 5.72 12.84
C GLY A 43 11.37 7.21 13.16
N ARG A 44 11.74 8.08 12.22
CA ARG A 44 11.60 9.53 12.40
C ARG A 44 10.15 9.97 12.40
N VAL A 45 9.30 9.30 11.65
CA VAL A 45 7.85 9.57 11.57
C VAL A 45 7.07 8.60 12.46
N HIS A 46 7.35 7.31 12.34
CA HIS A 46 6.76 6.25 13.15
C HIS A 46 7.73 5.86 14.25
N ARG A 47 7.67 6.58 15.37
CA ARG A 47 8.73 6.56 16.41
C ARG A 47 8.96 5.21 17.07
N ASP A 48 7.93 4.39 17.18
CA ASP A 48 8.03 3.04 17.74
C ASP A 48 8.82 2.09 16.83
N LEU A 49 9.03 2.47 15.56
CA LEU A 49 9.80 1.71 14.60
C LEU A 49 11.26 2.16 14.47
N ILE A 50 11.74 3.00 15.40
CA ILE A 50 13.08 3.58 15.31
C ILE A 50 14.20 2.52 15.33
N TYR A 51 13.97 1.39 15.97
CA TYR A 51 14.95 0.30 16.05
C TYR A 51 14.90 -0.63 14.84
N MET A 52 13.92 -0.47 13.98
CA MET A 52 13.84 -1.21 12.72
C MET A 52 14.69 -0.49 11.67
N ASN A 53 15.49 -1.23 10.94
CA ASN A 53 16.36 -0.63 9.92
C ASN A 53 15.60 -0.38 8.62
N LEU A 54 14.57 0.47 8.70
CA LEU A 54 13.69 0.83 7.60
C LEU A 54 13.90 2.28 7.21
N LYS A 55 13.90 2.56 5.90
CA LYS A 55 14.00 3.91 5.34
C LYS A 55 12.90 4.15 4.32
N PHE A 56 12.43 5.38 4.25
CA PHE A 56 11.57 5.81 3.15
C PHE A 56 12.38 5.84 1.84
N SER A 57 11.75 5.41 0.76
CA SER A 57 12.42 5.25 -0.53
C SER A 57 11.48 5.60 -1.69
N ASP A 58 12.01 5.59 -2.90
CA ASP A 58 11.20 5.53 -4.10
C ASP A 58 10.57 4.16 -4.25
N LEU A 59 9.61 4.05 -5.15
CA LEU A 59 8.84 2.83 -5.36
C LEU A 59 9.18 2.26 -6.74
N ASP A 60 9.64 1.01 -6.76
CA ASP A 60 9.82 0.25 -7.99
C ASP A 60 8.68 -0.75 -8.14
N LEU A 61 7.72 -0.42 -9.00
CA LEU A 61 6.53 -1.24 -9.23
C LEU A 61 6.81 -2.57 -9.93
N THR A 62 7.99 -2.72 -10.51
CA THR A 62 8.38 -3.97 -11.17
C THR A 62 8.98 -4.99 -10.21
N ASP A 63 9.28 -4.58 -8.98
CA ASP A 63 9.96 -5.40 -7.98
C ASP A 63 9.06 -5.72 -6.77
N ILE A 64 7.76 -5.69 -6.95
CA ILE A 64 6.78 -5.99 -5.90
C ILE A 64 5.69 -6.91 -6.41
N ASP A 65 5.02 -7.58 -5.48
CA ASP A 65 3.87 -8.44 -5.75
C ASP A 65 2.56 -7.77 -5.33
N VAL A 66 2.61 -6.92 -4.31
CA VAL A 66 1.44 -6.21 -3.77
C VAL A 66 1.80 -4.74 -3.54
N LEU A 67 0.93 -3.87 -3.99
CA LEU A 67 1.01 -2.42 -3.75
C LEU A 67 -0.13 -1.99 -2.82
N PHE A 68 0.23 -1.39 -1.69
CA PHE A 68 -0.74 -0.72 -0.83
C PHE A 68 -0.73 0.78 -1.12
N LEU A 69 -1.91 1.35 -1.30
CA LEU A 69 -2.10 2.79 -1.47
C LEU A 69 -2.63 3.37 -0.15
N CYS A 70 -1.76 4.06 0.57
CA CYS A 70 -2.07 4.69 1.86
C CYS A 70 -2.04 6.21 1.76
N MET A 71 -2.43 6.73 0.61
CA MET A 71 -2.43 8.17 0.31
C MET A 71 -3.74 8.80 0.76
N GLY A 72 -3.79 10.12 0.80
CA GLY A 72 -5.02 10.84 1.09
C GLY A 72 -6.11 10.58 0.05
N HIS A 73 -7.35 10.83 0.42
CA HIS A 73 -8.49 10.68 -0.48
C HIS A 73 -8.31 11.56 -1.74
N GLY A 74 -8.64 11.00 -2.89
CA GLY A 74 -8.39 11.62 -4.19
C GLY A 74 -6.99 11.38 -4.75
N MET A 75 -6.04 11.02 -3.91
CA MET A 75 -4.64 10.86 -4.31
C MET A 75 -4.36 9.48 -4.92
N SER A 76 -5.08 8.44 -4.50
CA SER A 76 -4.89 7.09 -5.04
C SER A 76 -5.20 7.03 -6.53
N ALA A 77 -6.31 7.62 -6.96
CA ALA A 77 -6.69 7.67 -8.37
C ALA A 77 -5.65 8.43 -9.19
N GLN A 78 -5.16 9.57 -8.70
CA GLN A 78 -4.12 10.34 -9.37
C GLN A 78 -2.81 9.56 -9.47
N PHE A 79 -2.43 8.85 -8.41
CA PHE A 79 -1.23 8.04 -8.39
C PHE A 79 -1.29 6.97 -9.49
N LEU A 80 -2.40 6.24 -9.58
CA LEU A 80 -2.58 5.19 -10.58
C LEU A 80 -2.59 5.71 -12.01
N GLU A 81 -3.08 6.93 -12.24
CA GLU A 81 -3.02 7.57 -13.55
C GLU A 81 -1.58 7.88 -13.97
N ARG A 82 -0.74 8.30 -13.01
CA ARG A 82 0.66 8.69 -13.28
C ARG A 82 1.63 7.52 -13.27
N HIS A 83 1.31 6.44 -12.59
CA HIS A 83 2.19 5.31 -12.38
C HIS A 83 1.50 4.02 -12.85
N PRO A 84 1.65 3.63 -14.11
CA PRO A 84 1.09 2.37 -14.59
C PRO A 84 1.61 1.19 -13.76
N VAL A 85 0.69 0.46 -13.17
CA VAL A 85 1.01 -0.71 -12.33
C VAL A 85 1.02 -1.95 -13.21
N PRO A 86 2.09 -2.77 -13.17
CA PRO A 86 2.12 -4.02 -13.92
C PRO A 86 0.94 -4.93 -13.57
N ALA A 87 0.44 -5.66 -14.56
CA ALA A 87 -0.71 -6.56 -14.37
C ALA A 87 -0.45 -7.68 -13.36
N SER A 88 0.83 -7.97 -13.08
CA SER A 88 1.24 -8.96 -12.08
C SER A 88 1.17 -8.47 -10.64
N VAL A 89 0.93 -7.18 -10.43
CA VAL A 89 0.90 -6.57 -9.09
C VAL A 89 -0.54 -6.43 -8.64
N ARG A 90 -0.84 -6.94 -7.45
CA ARG A 90 -2.13 -6.72 -6.79
C ARG A 90 -2.14 -5.37 -6.10
N ILE A 91 -3.26 -4.67 -6.17
CA ILE A 91 -3.42 -3.35 -5.57
C ILE A 91 -4.44 -3.43 -4.42
N ILE A 92 -4.04 -2.91 -3.26
CA ILE A 92 -4.94 -2.75 -2.10
C ILE A 92 -4.98 -1.26 -1.75
N ASP A 93 -6.13 -0.63 -1.94
CA ASP A 93 -6.31 0.79 -1.70
C ASP A 93 -7.03 1.03 -0.37
N LEU A 94 -6.44 1.83 0.50
CA LEU A 94 -6.99 2.18 1.81
C LEU A 94 -7.70 3.54 1.81
N SER A 95 -7.80 4.21 0.65
CA SER A 95 -8.60 5.42 0.49
C SER A 95 -10.07 5.09 0.23
N HIS A 96 -10.90 6.11 0.01
CA HIS A 96 -12.29 5.89 -0.42
C HIS A 96 -12.49 6.04 -1.93
N ASP A 97 -11.44 6.26 -2.71
CA ASP A 97 -11.55 6.61 -4.14
C ASP A 97 -12.27 5.54 -4.96
N PHE A 98 -12.16 4.28 -4.56
CA PHE A 98 -12.73 3.14 -5.28
C PHE A 98 -13.78 2.36 -4.47
N ARG A 99 -14.30 2.93 -3.38
CA ARG A 99 -15.25 2.22 -2.51
C ARG A 99 -16.64 2.11 -3.10
N LEU A 100 -17.10 3.13 -3.79
CA LEU A 100 -18.42 3.13 -4.40
C LEU A 100 -18.38 2.39 -5.72
N LYS A 101 -19.41 1.57 -6.00
CA LYS A 101 -19.48 0.82 -7.26
C LYS A 101 -19.43 1.71 -8.49
N SER A 102 -19.94 2.94 -8.38
CA SER A 102 -19.97 3.91 -9.48
C SER A 102 -18.58 4.37 -9.93
N ASN A 103 -17.57 4.29 -9.06
CA ASN A 103 -16.20 4.72 -9.36
C ASN A 103 -15.14 3.68 -9.03
N ALA A 104 -15.58 2.45 -8.74
CA ALA A 104 -14.66 1.39 -8.33
C ALA A 104 -13.87 0.77 -9.50
N GLY A 105 -14.40 0.85 -10.75
CA GLY A 105 -13.80 0.11 -11.84
C GLY A 105 -13.81 -1.38 -11.54
N ASP A 106 -12.63 -2.02 -11.58
CA ASP A 106 -12.45 -3.42 -11.22
C ASP A 106 -12.07 -3.66 -9.75
N PHE A 107 -12.03 -2.60 -8.93
CA PHE A 107 -11.80 -2.74 -7.49
C PHE A 107 -12.97 -3.42 -6.80
N VAL A 108 -12.66 -4.27 -5.84
CA VAL A 108 -13.64 -4.95 -4.99
C VAL A 108 -13.56 -4.39 -3.58
N TYR A 109 -14.71 -3.99 -3.02
CA TYR A 109 -14.76 -3.48 -1.64
C TYR A 109 -14.40 -4.58 -0.66
N GLY A 110 -13.40 -4.32 0.18
CA GLY A 110 -12.80 -5.29 1.08
C GLY A 110 -13.56 -5.53 2.38
N LEU A 111 -14.85 -5.81 2.29
CA LEU A 111 -15.66 -6.21 3.44
C LEU A 111 -15.94 -7.72 3.35
N PRO A 112 -15.10 -8.58 3.98
CA PRO A 112 -15.17 -10.03 3.79
C PRO A 112 -16.51 -10.63 4.16
N GLU A 113 -17.21 -10.03 5.11
CA GLU A 113 -18.53 -10.48 5.55
C GLU A 113 -19.56 -10.50 4.41
N LEU A 114 -19.39 -9.63 3.43
CA LEU A 114 -20.30 -9.48 2.29
C LEU A 114 -19.70 -9.90 0.95
N ASN A 115 -18.37 -9.83 0.80
CA ASN A 115 -17.71 -9.92 -0.51
C ASN A 115 -16.58 -10.95 -0.57
N ARG A 116 -16.57 -11.94 0.32
CA ARG A 116 -15.43 -12.88 0.43
C ARG A 116 -15.01 -13.51 -0.90
N GLU A 117 -15.96 -14.03 -1.69
CA GLU A 117 -15.62 -14.68 -2.96
C GLU A 117 -15.09 -13.71 -3.99
N ARG A 118 -15.66 -12.50 -4.06
CA ARG A 118 -15.17 -11.46 -4.96
C ARG A 118 -13.75 -11.01 -4.58
N ILE A 119 -13.47 -10.91 -3.27
CA ILE A 119 -12.14 -10.54 -2.78
C ILE A 119 -11.11 -11.60 -3.17
N ARG A 120 -11.43 -12.88 -3.04
CA ARG A 120 -10.51 -13.97 -3.40
C ARG A 120 -10.10 -13.93 -4.86
N GLY A 121 -11.01 -13.53 -5.75
CA GLY A 121 -10.73 -13.41 -7.18
C GLY A 121 -10.19 -12.05 -7.62
N ALA A 122 -10.09 -11.09 -6.70
CA ALA A 122 -9.70 -9.73 -7.03
C ALA A 122 -8.19 -9.55 -7.18
N TRP A 123 -7.79 -8.65 -8.07
CA TRP A 123 -6.43 -8.14 -8.19
C TRP A 123 -6.31 -6.73 -7.61
N HIS A 124 -7.44 -6.04 -7.40
CA HIS A 124 -7.51 -4.70 -6.86
C HIS A 124 -8.59 -4.59 -5.79
#